data_2f0cb5df7fee379cdd0ea874ad2d52a0
#
_entry.id   2f0cb5df7fee379cdd0ea874ad2d52a0
#
_cell.length_a   1.000
_cell.length_b   1.000
_cell.length_c   1.000
_cell.angle_alpha   90.00
_cell.angle_beta   90.00
_cell.angle_gamma   90.00
#
_symmetry.space_group_name_H-M   'P 1'
#
loop_
_entity.id
_entity.type
_entity.pdbx_description
1 polymer ?
#
loop_
_entity_poly.entity_id
_entity_poly.type
_entity_poly.pdbx_seq_one_letter_code
_entity_poly.pdbx_strand_id
1 'polypeptide(L)'
;DPAAWYNGASVGIDRNGYIHVAGNMHHSPFNHPKTGNPYYDYAWQYVVSDKPEDISSFSFVGSEKARTIPGNWITYPSFARDLNGVLFVAFRHRIKFETGWSPGIMAAAIARYDADARIWVMLGGTDYAYQSKTFFWNDSGADGTAYQPYRQRIFFDRNNRMHITWVVDDGNGSSGYHTHVLYASSDDGGDTFKRADGSAYETLPITLAGADVVVGPDWTGSAGNLWYTSYVGATSEGHPAVSFADNSSDTAWWSLWRPEIGWSAPLKLPFDAIPARILTDASGILTAIDGHNRVHRSHNNGVSWQPYVVETLGIHSTNFDYPYLAETANLRFQTYSTTTGKVKVWTVEFEQNRSAAGEIADAS
;
A
#
# COMPACT_ATOMS: atom_id res chain seq x y z
N ASP A 1 -3.26 22.99 -10.95
CA ASP A 1 -2.70 23.12 -9.59
C ASP A 1 -1.47 22.21 -9.47
N PRO A 2 -0.25 22.75 -9.18
CA PRO A 2 0.95 21.92 -9.00
C PRO A 2 0.83 20.92 -7.83
N ALA A 3 -0.13 21.09 -6.94
CA ALA A 3 -0.45 20.11 -5.89
C ALA A 3 -1.15 18.84 -6.42
N ALA A 4 -1.54 18.79 -7.67
CA ALA A 4 -2.25 17.63 -8.26
C ALA A 4 -1.46 16.32 -8.26
N TRP A 5 -0.15 16.36 -8.15
CA TRP A 5 0.72 15.18 -8.09
C TRP A 5 0.49 14.30 -6.84
N TYR A 6 -0.06 14.87 -5.78
CA TYR A 6 -0.32 14.18 -4.52
C TYR A 6 -1.78 13.72 -4.36
N ASN A 7 -2.65 14.08 -5.31
CA ASN A 7 -4.09 13.86 -5.23
C ASN A 7 -4.54 12.58 -5.95
N GLY A 8 -3.83 11.47 -5.75
CA GLY A 8 -4.28 10.16 -6.22
C GLY A 8 -5.56 9.71 -5.52
N ALA A 9 -6.43 9.02 -6.24
CA ALA A 9 -7.55 8.28 -5.68
C ALA A 9 -7.21 6.79 -5.59
N SER A 10 -7.79 6.11 -4.62
CA SER A 10 -7.78 4.66 -4.51
C SER A 10 -9.18 4.13 -4.69
N VAL A 11 -9.30 2.97 -5.34
CA VAL A 11 -10.56 2.30 -5.62
C VAL A 11 -10.54 0.91 -5.00
N GLY A 12 -11.65 0.52 -4.37
CA GLY A 12 -11.87 -0.82 -3.86
C GLY A 12 -13.30 -1.29 -4.18
N ILE A 13 -13.51 -2.59 -4.21
CA ILE A 13 -14.83 -3.21 -4.39
C ILE A 13 -15.07 -4.13 -3.21
N ASP A 14 -16.16 -3.93 -2.50
CA ASP A 14 -16.54 -4.77 -1.37
C ASP A 14 -17.16 -6.12 -1.82
N ARG A 15 -17.42 -7.01 -0.89
CA ARG A 15 -18.00 -8.34 -1.19
C ARG A 15 -19.40 -8.29 -1.78
N ASN A 16 -20.11 -7.19 -1.60
CA ASN A 16 -21.45 -6.96 -2.14
C ASN A 16 -21.42 -6.26 -3.51
N GLY A 17 -20.21 -5.99 -4.05
CA GLY A 17 -20.02 -5.37 -5.36
C GLY A 17 -20.07 -3.84 -5.36
N TYR A 18 -20.21 -3.19 -4.20
CA TYR A 18 -20.18 -1.72 -4.14
C TYR A 18 -18.77 -1.20 -4.37
N ILE A 19 -18.67 -0.14 -5.16
CA ILE A 19 -17.41 0.48 -5.55
C ILE A 19 -17.12 1.66 -4.61
N HIS A 20 -15.99 1.61 -3.94
CA HIS A 20 -15.51 2.61 -3.00
C HIS A 20 -14.39 3.42 -3.65
N VAL A 21 -14.47 4.74 -3.60
CA VAL A 21 -13.42 5.63 -4.09
C VAL A 21 -13.05 6.62 -3.00
N ALA A 22 -11.79 6.59 -2.59
CA ALA A 22 -11.23 7.51 -1.60
C ALA A 22 -10.17 8.41 -2.24
N GLY A 23 -10.33 9.71 -2.12
CA GLY A 23 -9.35 10.71 -2.53
C GLY A 23 -8.28 10.96 -1.48
N ASN A 24 -7.10 11.35 -1.93
CA ASN A 24 -5.99 11.76 -1.08
C ASN A 24 -6.18 13.22 -0.62
N MET A 25 -6.14 13.44 0.69
CA MET A 25 -6.29 14.78 1.29
C MET A 25 -4.95 15.46 1.59
N HIS A 26 -3.86 14.97 1.02
CA HIS A 26 -2.52 15.51 1.23
C HIS A 26 -2.43 16.97 0.74
N HIS A 27 -1.90 17.85 1.59
CA HIS A 27 -1.82 19.29 1.34
C HIS A 27 -3.14 19.96 0.97
N SER A 28 -4.26 19.34 1.32
CA SER A 28 -5.55 19.96 1.09
C SER A 28 -5.80 21.08 2.13
N PRO A 29 -5.70 22.34 1.76
CA PRO A 29 -6.06 23.45 2.65
C PRO A 29 -7.57 23.66 2.70
N PHE A 30 -8.35 22.73 2.13
CA PHE A 30 -9.77 22.92 1.99
C PHE A 30 -10.44 22.93 3.36
N ASN A 31 -11.01 24.03 3.68
CA ASN A 31 -12.00 24.15 4.74
C ASN A 31 -13.10 23.14 4.47
N HIS A 32 -13.48 22.40 5.50
CA HIS A 32 -14.63 21.51 5.38
C HIS A 32 -15.84 22.32 4.87
N PRO A 33 -16.53 21.86 3.81
CA PRO A 33 -17.59 22.65 3.16
C PRO A 33 -18.70 23.12 4.08
N LYS A 34 -18.93 22.41 5.20
CA LYS A 34 -20.01 22.73 6.15
C LYS A 34 -19.60 23.58 7.33
N THR A 35 -18.33 23.61 7.70
CA THR A 35 -17.96 24.23 8.98
C THR A 35 -16.80 25.21 8.86
N GLY A 36 -16.16 25.27 7.71
CA GLY A 36 -15.07 26.20 7.48
C GLY A 36 -13.77 25.90 8.25
N ASN A 37 -13.70 24.79 9.00
CA ASN A 37 -12.52 24.43 9.77
C ASN A 37 -11.57 23.55 8.93
N PRO A 38 -10.30 23.89 8.79
CA PRO A 38 -9.35 23.13 7.99
C PRO A 38 -8.95 21.77 8.59
N TYR A 39 -9.38 21.44 9.81
CA TYR A 39 -8.95 20.27 10.57
C TYR A 39 -10.12 19.32 10.79
N TYR A 40 -10.53 18.59 9.73
CA TYR A 40 -11.70 17.74 9.88
C TYR A 40 -11.44 16.26 10.00
N ASP A 41 -12.31 15.70 10.81
CA ASP A 41 -12.35 14.39 11.40
C ASP A 41 -12.72 13.27 10.43
N TYR A 42 -12.86 13.54 9.12
CA TYR A 42 -13.41 12.55 8.20
C TYR A 42 -12.71 12.53 6.84
N ALA A 43 -12.73 11.37 6.20
CA ALA A 43 -12.37 11.19 4.80
C ALA A 43 -13.43 11.83 3.90
N TRP A 44 -13.56 13.15 3.92
CA TRP A 44 -14.58 13.85 3.14
C TRP A 44 -14.45 13.66 1.62
N GLN A 45 -13.31 13.22 1.11
CA GLN A 45 -13.12 12.80 -0.29
C GLN A 45 -13.39 11.30 -0.46
N TYR A 46 -14.56 10.84 -0.01
CA TYR A 46 -14.94 9.44 -0.08
C TYR A 46 -16.36 9.29 -0.62
N VAL A 47 -16.49 8.48 -1.67
CA VAL A 47 -17.76 8.17 -2.32
C VAL A 47 -17.93 6.65 -2.46
N VAL A 48 -19.18 6.20 -2.51
CA VAL A 48 -19.54 4.79 -2.73
C VAL A 48 -20.58 4.74 -3.85
N SER A 49 -20.50 3.76 -4.75
CA SER A 49 -21.49 3.55 -5.80
C SER A 49 -22.88 3.31 -5.19
N ASP A 50 -23.92 3.80 -5.86
CA ASP A 50 -25.30 3.65 -5.36
C ASP A 50 -25.83 2.23 -5.54
N LYS A 51 -25.24 1.48 -6.48
CA LYS A 51 -25.57 0.08 -6.78
C LYS A 51 -24.31 -0.75 -6.94
N PRO A 52 -24.38 -2.06 -6.69
CA PRO A 52 -23.29 -2.98 -6.98
C PRO A 52 -22.89 -2.94 -8.46
N GLU A 53 -21.58 -2.98 -8.73
CA GLU A 53 -20.99 -3.08 -10.07
C GLU A 53 -21.45 -1.97 -11.05
N ASP A 54 -21.93 -0.85 -10.51
CA ASP A 54 -22.46 0.27 -11.27
C ASP A 54 -21.58 1.52 -11.06
N ILE A 55 -21.02 2.02 -12.16
CA ILE A 55 -20.22 3.26 -12.18
C ILE A 55 -21.03 4.49 -12.59
N SER A 56 -22.33 4.37 -12.82
CA SER A 56 -23.16 5.46 -13.34
C SER A 56 -23.51 6.51 -12.28
N SER A 57 -23.53 6.11 -10.99
CA SER A 57 -23.84 7.02 -9.90
C SER A 57 -23.12 6.67 -8.61
N PHE A 58 -22.75 7.71 -7.86
CA PHE A 58 -22.04 7.60 -6.58
C PHE A 58 -22.62 8.55 -5.56
N SER A 59 -22.79 8.07 -4.34
CA SER A 59 -23.13 8.89 -3.18
C SER A 59 -21.89 9.36 -2.45
N PHE A 60 -21.85 10.63 -2.12
CA PHE A 60 -20.83 11.19 -1.26
C PHE A 60 -21.14 10.84 0.21
N VAL A 61 -20.30 10.03 0.81
CA VAL A 61 -20.43 9.56 2.21
C VAL A 61 -19.34 10.07 3.12
N GLY A 62 -18.40 10.85 2.61
CA GLY A 62 -17.26 11.36 3.34
C GLY A 62 -17.61 12.25 4.54
N SER A 63 -18.78 12.90 4.55
CA SER A 63 -19.26 13.71 5.69
C SER A 63 -20.17 12.95 6.66
N GLU A 64 -20.44 11.68 6.41
CA GLU A 64 -21.31 10.87 7.25
C GLU A 64 -20.50 10.08 8.28
N LYS A 65 -20.48 10.55 9.54
CA LYS A 65 -19.67 9.97 10.62
C LYS A 65 -19.77 8.43 10.73
N ALA A 66 -20.94 7.87 10.49
CA ALA A 66 -21.17 6.44 10.64
C ALA A 66 -20.66 5.62 9.45
N ARG A 67 -20.53 6.22 8.25
CA ARG A 67 -20.24 5.51 7.00
C ARG A 67 -18.90 5.85 6.39
N THR A 68 -18.30 6.99 6.77
CA THR A 68 -17.02 7.42 6.24
C THR A 68 -15.86 6.58 6.78
N ILE A 69 -14.73 6.62 6.11
CA ILE A 69 -13.48 6.06 6.63
C ILE A 69 -13.08 6.87 7.87
N PRO A 70 -12.97 6.24 9.06
CA PRO A 70 -12.58 6.97 10.27
C PRO A 70 -11.13 7.44 10.19
N GLY A 71 -10.89 8.66 10.55
CA GLY A 71 -9.53 9.24 10.57
C GLY A 71 -9.52 10.70 10.15
N ASN A 72 -8.53 11.43 10.66
CA ASN A 72 -8.39 12.85 10.41
C ASN A 72 -7.39 13.09 9.30
N TRP A 73 -7.73 13.93 8.34
CA TRP A 73 -6.84 14.32 7.24
C TRP A 73 -6.16 13.12 6.59
N ILE A 74 -6.97 12.23 6.06
CA ILE A 74 -6.53 10.99 5.42
C ILE A 74 -5.65 11.27 4.21
N THR A 75 -4.45 10.69 4.21
CA THR A 75 -3.53 10.74 3.07
C THR A 75 -3.13 9.35 2.64
N TYR A 76 -2.85 9.20 1.34
CA TYR A 76 -2.40 7.96 0.71
C TYR A 76 -3.33 6.76 0.95
N PRO A 77 -4.67 6.90 0.80
CA PRO A 77 -5.55 5.75 0.93
C PRO A 77 -5.15 4.66 -0.08
N SER A 78 -5.15 3.41 0.39
CA SER A 78 -4.84 2.25 -0.43
C SER A 78 -5.80 1.13 -0.07
N PHE A 79 -6.73 0.82 -0.96
CA PHE A 79 -7.62 -0.31 -0.78
C PHE A 79 -6.92 -1.63 -1.09
N ALA A 80 -7.28 -2.66 -0.34
CA ALA A 80 -6.96 -4.05 -0.60
C ALA A 80 -8.18 -4.91 -0.28
N ARG A 81 -8.32 -6.04 -0.95
CA ARG A 81 -9.40 -7.01 -0.69
C ARG A 81 -8.79 -8.36 -0.37
N ASP A 82 -9.27 -9.02 0.66
CA ASP A 82 -8.88 -10.37 1.00
C ASP A 82 -9.55 -11.42 0.09
N LEU A 83 -9.16 -12.68 0.23
CA LEU A 83 -9.71 -13.77 -0.59
C LEU A 83 -11.19 -14.08 -0.27
N ASN A 84 -11.70 -13.61 0.88
CA ASN A 84 -13.11 -13.74 1.27
C ASN A 84 -13.95 -12.53 0.81
N GLY A 85 -13.36 -11.60 0.06
CA GLY A 85 -14.04 -10.40 -0.42
C GLY A 85 -14.14 -9.26 0.60
N VAL A 86 -13.52 -9.39 1.77
CA VAL A 86 -13.51 -8.32 2.78
C VAL A 86 -12.61 -7.19 2.30
N LEU A 87 -13.13 -5.98 2.28
CA LEU A 87 -12.40 -4.80 1.85
C LEU A 87 -11.67 -4.15 3.03
N PHE A 88 -10.42 -3.79 2.80
CA PHE A 88 -9.56 -3.05 3.72
C PHE A 88 -9.10 -1.75 3.09
N VAL A 89 -8.80 -0.78 3.94
CA VAL A 89 -8.12 0.45 3.52
C VAL A 89 -6.98 0.75 4.48
N ALA A 90 -5.79 0.92 3.94
CA ALA A 90 -4.65 1.45 4.68
C ALA A 90 -4.45 2.92 4.31
N PHE A 91 -4.12 3.75 5.28
CA PHE A 91 -3.94 5.19 5.08
C PHE A 91 -3.07 5.81 6.17
N ARG A 92 -2.56 6.98 5.89
CA ARG A 92 -1.93 7.85 6.88
C ARG A 92 -2.96 8.86 7.36
N HIS A 93 -3.01 9.11 8.66
CA HIS A 93 -3.87 10.13 9.23
C HIS A 93 -3.14 10.97 10.29
N ARG A 94 -3.72 12.09 10.66
CA ARG A 94 -3.17 12.97 11.67
C ARG A 94 -3.81 12.66 13.02
N ILE A 95 -2.98 12.39 14.05
CA ILE A 95 -3.45 12.03 15.40
C ILE A 95 -3.22 13.12 16.44
N LYS A 96 -2.34 14.08 16.16
CA LYS A 96 -2.11 15.25 17.01
C LYS A 96 -1.98 16.48 16.14
N PHE A 97 -2.63 17.54 16.55
CA PHE A 97 -2.58 18.84 15.89
C PHE A 97 -1.76 19.79 16.77
N GLU A 98 -0.79 20.43 16.16
CA GLU A 98 -0.12 21.59 16.75
C GLU A 98 -0.72 22.87 16.19
N THR A 99 -0.62 23.95 16.95
CA THR A 99 -1.07 25.26 16.49
C THR A 99 -0.10 25.77 15.41
N GLY A 100 -0.61 25.97 14.21
CA GLY A 100 0.18 26.45 13.07
C GLY A 100 0.27 25.47 11.91
N TRP A 101 1.19 25.72 10.99
CA TRP A 101 1.42 24.92 9.78
C TRP A 101 2.22 23.62 10.02
N SER A 102 2.58 23.33 11.24
CA SER A 102 3.23 22.04 11.54
C SER A 102 2.30 20.90 11.14
N PRO A 103 2.79 19.89 10.41
CA PRO A 103 1.97 18.75 9.99
C PRO A 103 1.38 17.97 11.17
N GLY A 104 1.83 18.24 12.40
CA GLY A 104 1.46 17.46 13.58
C GLY A 104 1.99 16.02 13.50
N ILE A 105 1.56 15.17 14.43
CA ILE A 105 1.95 13.76 14.41
C ILE A 105 1.07 13.00 13.45
N MET A 106 1.73 12.35 12.48
CA MET A 106 1.10 11.49 11.49
C MET A 106 1.26 10.02 11.89
N ALA A 107 0.22 9.24 11.70
CA ALA A 107 0.18 7.83 12.05
C ALA A 107 -0.32 6.97 10.88
N ALA A 108 0.05 5.71 10.86
CA ALA A 108 -0.53 4.74 9.95
C ALA A 108 -1.79 4.12 10.56
N ALA A 109 -2.81 3.95 9.76
CA ALA A 109 -4.06 3.33 10.13
C ALA A 109 -4.49 2.30 9.09
N ILE A 110 -5.27 1.32 9.56
CA ILE A 110 -5.92 0.31 8.75
C ILE A 110 -7.36 0.23 9.22
N ALA A 111 -8.28 0.16 8.27
CA ALA A 111 -9.69 -0.12 8.57
C ALA A 111 -10.19 -1.28 7.71
N ARG A 112 -11.09 -2.08 8.29
CA ARG A 112 -11.81 -3.18 7.66
C ARG A 112 -13.27 -2.78 7.45
N TYR A 113 -13.80 -3.04 6.26
CA TYR A 113 -15.18 -2.73 5.94
C TYR A 113 -16.12 -3.86 6.32
N ASP A 114 -17.10 -3.56 7.14
CA ASP A 114 -18.25 -4.40 7.35
C ASP A 114 -19.30 -4.08 6.28
N ALA A 115 -19.40 -4.95 5.27
CA ALA A 115 -20.27 -4.73 4.13
C ALA A 115 -21.76 -4.90 4.44
N ASP A 116 -22.12 -5.61 5.53
CA ASP A 116 -23.51 -5.79 5.96
C ASP A 116 -23.99 -4.57 6.73
N ALA A 117 -23.17 -4.10 7.68
CA ALA A 117 -23.45 -2.88 8.44
C ALA A 117 -23.13 -1.60 7.65
N ARG A 118 -22.37 -1.69 6.55
CA ARG A 118 -21.87 -0.58 5.73
C ARG A 118 -21.06 0.44 6.53
N ILE A 119 -20.19 -0.05 7.39
CA ILE A 119 -19.32 0.78 8.24
C ILE A 119 -17.87 0.31 8.16
N TRP A 120 -16.96 1.22 8.47
CA TRP A 120 -15.56 0.90 8.65
C TRP A 120 -15.24 0.63 10.11
N VAL A 121 -14.49 -0.43 10.37
CA VAL A 121 -13.98 -0.81 11.68
C VAL A 121 -12.46 -0.57 11.68
N MET A 122 -12.01 0.33 12.56
CA MET A 122 -10.58 0.60 12.71
C MET A 122 -9.87 -0.56 13.39
N LEU A 123 -8.73 -0.94 12.85
CA LEU A 123 -7.83 -1.97 13.37
C LEU A 123 -6.65 -1.33 14.09
N GLY A 124 -6.04 -2.05 15.04
CA GLY A 124 -4.87 -1.56 15.77
C GLY A 124 -5.19 -1.18 17.22
N GLY A 125 -4.30 -0.38 17.79
CA GLY A 125 -4.30 -0.06 19.22
C GLY A 125 -5.14 1.12 19.61
N THR A 126 -4.69 1.76 20.69
CA THR A 126 -5.38 2.81 21.44
C THR A 126 -6.04 3.88 20.58
N ASP A 127 -7.23 4.29 20.97
CA ASP A 127 -7.88 5.49 20.44
C ASP A 127 -7.12 6.73 20.89
N TYR A 128 -6.55 7.43 19.91
CA TYR A 128 -6.08 8.79 20.11
C TYR A 128 -7.25 9.77 20.03
N ALA A 129 -7.01 11.01 20.42
CA ALA A 129 -8.00 12.09 20.27
C ALA A 129 -8.71 11.93 18.92
N TYR A 130 -10.04 11.92 18.91
CA TYR A 130 -10.91 11.70 17.74
C TYR A 130 -11.30 10.25 17.40
N GLN A 131 -11.15 9.29 18.33
CA GLN A 131 -11.64 7.91 18.20
C GLN A 131 -11.08 7.14 16.99
N SER A 132 -9.88 7.48 16.55
CA SER A 132 -9.21 6.78 15.45
C SER A 132 -8.10 5.90 15.98
N LYS A 133 -8.27 4.59 15.85
CA LYS A 133 -7.22 3.63 16.18
C LYS A 133 -6.04 3.78 15.25
N THR A 134 -4.86 3.51 15.78
CA THR A 134 -3.61 3.67 15.08
C THR A 134 -2.87 2.33 15.04
N PHE A 135 -2.44 1.93 13.87
CA PHE A 135 -1.67 0.73 13.65
C PHE A 135 -0.18 0.94 13.96
N PHE A 136 0.39 2.01 13.42
CA PHE A 136 1.77 2.40 13.66
C PHE A 136 1.84 3.88 13.99
N TRP A 137 2.59 4.18 15.02
CA TRP A 137 2.92 5.55 15.41
C TRP A 137 4.23 5.57 16.16
N ASN A 138 5.09 6.54 15.85
CA ASN A 138 6.28 6.78 16.64
C ASN A 138 6.25 8.23 17.12
N ASP A 139 6.15 8.40 18.44
CA ASP A 139 6.29 9.71 19.05
C ASP A 139 7.72 10.16 18.87
N SER A 140 7.90 11.45 18.72
CA SER A 140 9.23 12.04 18.61
C SER A 140 10.13 11.53 19.74
N GLY A 141 11.30 11.05 19.38
CA GLY A 141 12.36 10.81 20.31
C GLY A 141 12.71 12.09 21.09
N ALA A 142 13.66 12.01 22.01
CA ALA A 142 14.12 13.14 22.82
C ALA A 142 14.59 14.38 22.00
N ASP A 143 14.77 14.22 20.69
CA ASP A 143 15.17 15.25 19.73
C ASP A 143 13.99 15.99 19.07
N GLY A 144 12.74 15.63 19.40
CA GLY A 144 11.56 16.27 18.83
C GLY A 144 11.20 15.81 17.41
N THR A 145 11.93 14.83 16.85
CA THR A 145 11.76 14.33 15.49
C THR A 145 10.63 13.30 15.43
N ALA A 146 9.51 13.63 14.82
CA ALA A 146 8.39 12.70 14.64
C ALA A 146 8.60 11.88 13.37
N TYR A 147 8.88 10.60 13.50
CA TYR A 147 8.93 9.67 12.38
C TYR A 147 7.53 9.52 11.76
N GLN A 148 7.40 9.79 10.47
CA GLN A 148 6.14 9.76 9.76
C GLN A 148 6.01 8.53 8.87
N PRO A 149 4.92 7.75 8.98
CA PRO A 149 4.69 6.64 8.06
C PRO A 149 4.23 7.13 6.69
N TYR A 150 4.72 6.46 5.64
CA TYR A 150 4.32 6.71 4.27
C TYR A 150 3.80 5.45 3.60
N ARG A 151 2.72 5.60 2.82
CA ARG A 151 2.16 4.65 1.85
C ARG A 151 2.13 3.20 2.32
N GLN A 152 1.35 2.95 3.35
CA GLN A 152 1.05 1.58 3.79
C GLN A 152 0.48 0.78 2.61
N ARG A 153 1.00 -0.44 2.41
CA ARG A 153 0.54 -1.37 1.40
C ARG A 153 0.14 -2.67 2.04
N ILE A 154 -1.04 -3.15 1.68
CA ILE A 154 -1.57 -4.45 2.11
C ILE A 154 -1.58 -5.39 0.92
N PHE A 155 -1.17 -6.61 1.14
CA PHE A 155 -1.28 -7.72 0.22
C PHE A 155 -1.81 -8.94 0.99
N PHE A 156 -2.69 -9.71 0.38
CA PHE A 156 -3.16 -10.99 0.91
C PHE A 156 -2.55 -12.12 0.11
N ASP A 157 -1.89 -13.04 0.80
CA ASP A 157 -1.32 -14.23 0.17
C ASP A 157 -2.38 -15.30 -0.08
N ARG A 158 -1.99 -16.40 -0.71
CA ARG A 158 -2.88 -17.52 -1.02
C ARG A 158 -3.51 -18.21 0.21
N ASN A 159 -2.97 -17.99 1.39
CA ASN A 159 -3.51 -18.49 2.66
C ASN A 159 -4.41 -17.45 3.35
N ASN A 160 -4.71 -16.35 2.66
CA ASN A 160 -5.44 -15.19 3.18
C ASN A 160 -4.74 -14.50 4.35
N ARG A 161 -3.42 -14.68 4.50
CA ARG A 161 -2.63 -13.90 5.44
C ARG A 161 -2.45 -12.50 4.90
N MET A 162 -2.73 -11.51 5.73
CA MET A 162 -2.46 -10.11 5.46
C MET A 162 -0.97 -9.81 5.67
N HIS A 163 -0.32 -9.27 4.67
CA HIS A 163 1.03 -8.72 4.73
C HIS A 163 0.96 -7.21 4.59
N ILE A 164 1.70 -6.49 5.42
CA ILE A 164 1.69 -5.03 5.46
C ILE A 164 3.11 -4.53 5.42
N THR A 165 3.38 -3.55 4.58
CA THR A 165 4.66 -2.82 4.55
C THR A 165 4.43 -1.32 4.49
N TRP A 166 5.34 -0.56 5.06
CA TRP A 166 5.34 0.90 5.00
C TRP A 166 6.75 1.44 5.12
N VAL A 167 6.92 2.67 4.68
CA VAL A 167 8.17 3.40 4.76
C VAL A 167 8.05 4.46 5.86
N VAL A 168 9.14 4.80 6.51
CA VAL A 168 9.16 5.80 7.57
C VAL A 168 10.14 6.92 7.22
N ASP A 169 9.65 8.15 7.32
CA ASP A 169 10.41 9.39 7.22
C ASP A 169 11.04 9.72 8.57
N ASP A 170 12.26 10.24 8.59
CA ASP A 170 12.98 10.65 9.80
C ASP A 170 12.41 11.91 10.47
N GLY A 171 11.36 12.49 9.93
CA GLY A 171 10.68 13.66 10.49
C GLY A 171 11.45 14.98 10.37
N ASN A 172 12.63 14.95 9.82
CA ASN A 172 13.50 16.13 9.65
C ASN A 172 13.06 17.02 8.49
N GLY A 173 11.79 17.21 8.33
CA GLY A 173 11.01 18.09 7.43
C GLY A 173 11.67 18.84 6.26
N SER A 174 12.97 19.03 6.31
CA SER A 174 13.77 19.71 5.28
C SER A 174 14.57 18.79 4.38
N SER A 175 14.84 17.55 4.79
CA SER A 175 15.65 16.59 4.03
C SER A 175 14.81 15.56 3.28
N GLY A 176 13.58 15.28 3.76
CA GLY A 176 12.69 14.30 3.12
C GLY A 176 13.26 12.88 3.07
N TYR A 177 14.15 12.55 3.99
CA TYR A 177 14.81 11.25 4.01
C TYR A 177 13.88 10.19 4.58
N HIS A 178 13.57 9.19 3.77
CA HIS A 178 12.91 7.98 4.21
C HIS A 178 13.98 6.97 4.61
N THR A 179 13.93 6.52 5.84
CA THR A 179 15.06 5.80 6.46
C THR A 179 14.77 4.33 6.72
N HIS A 180 13.52 3.95 6.88
CA HIS A 180 13.16 2.58 7.23
C HIS A 180 12.06 2.04 6.31
N VAL A 181 12.16 0.75 6.00
CA VAL A 181 11.08 -0.07 5.49
C VAL A 181 10.70 -1.06 6.57
N LEU A 182 9.43 -1.09 6.93
CA LEU A 182 8.90 -1.88 8.03
C LEU A 182 7.88 -2.90 7.55
N TYR A 183 7.65 -3.93 8.38
CA TYR A 183 6.76 -5.02 8.05
C TYR A 183 5.88 -5.43 9.24
N ALA A 184 4.70 -5.90 8.94
CA ALA A 184 3.80 -6.64 9.82
C ALA A 184 2.92 -7.61 9.03
N SER A 185 2.34 -8.58 9.70
CA SER A 185 1.36 -9.52 9.15
C SER A 185 0.20 -9.75 10.11
N SER A 186 -0.89 -10.32 9.60
CA SER A 186 -2.03 -10.76 10.39
C SER A 186 -2.65 -12.00 9.76
N ASP A 187 -3.00 -12.99 10.59
CA ASP A 187 -3.67 -14.21 10.17
C ASP A 187 -5.19 -14.17 10.43
N ASP A 188 -5.67 -13.14 11.11
CA ASP A 188 -7.04 -13.01 11.62
C ASP A 188 -7.77 -11.76 11.11
N GLY A 189 -7.36 -11.26 9.94
CA GLY A 189 -7.99 -10.09 9.31
C GLY A 189 -7.73 -8.77 10.05
N GLY A 190 -6.59 -8.68 10.76
CA GLY A 190 -6.13 -7.46 11.42
C GLY A 190 -6.58 -7.31 12.87
N ASP A 191 -7.13 -8.35 13.50
CA ASP A 191 -7.47 -8.33 14.92
C ASP A 191 -6.19 -8.41 15.77
N THR A 192 -5.19 -9.19 15.34
CA THR A 192 -3.82 -9.21 15.88
C THR A 192 -2.77 -9.05 14.80
N PHE A 193 -1.59 -8.59 15.21
CA PHE A 193 -0.47 -8.40 14.28
C PHE A 193 0.78 -9.13 14.75
N LYS A 194 1.60 -9.57 13.79
CA LYS A 194 2.81 -10.35 13.98
C LYS A 194 3.98 -9.80 13.16
N ARG A 195 5.19 -10.07 13.61
CA ARG A 195 6.42 -9.90 12.82
C ARG A 195 6.56 -11.03 11.80
N ALA A 196 7.55 -10.95 10.96
CA ALA A 196 7.82 -11.97 9.94
C ALA A 196 8.20 -13.34 10.57
N ASP A 197 8.78 -13.36 11.76
CA ASP A 197 9.10 -14.57 12.51
C ASP A 197 7.89 -15.22 13.22
N GLY A 198 6.71 -14.60 13.08
CA GLY A 198 5.48 -15.05 13.72
C GLY A 198 5.28 -14.57 15.15
N SER A 199 6.24 -13.87 15.75
CA SER A 199 6.07 -13.28 17.09
C SER A 199 5.04 -12.15 17.07
N ALA A 200 4.18 -12.12 18.09
CA ALA A 200 3.11 -11.13 18.19
C ALA A 200 3.66 -9.73 18.50
N TYR A 201 2.96 -8.72 18.00
CA TYR A 201 3.05 -7.37 18.53
C TYR A 201 2.16 -7.25 19.76
N GLU A 202 2.75 -7.41 20.94
CA GLU A 202 2.03 -7.37 22.22
C GLU A 202 1.42 -6.00 22.53
N THR A 203 1.95 -4.95 21.92
CA THR A 203 1.51 -3.58 22.13
C THR A 203 1.23 -2.91 20.79
N LEU A 204 0.07 -2.27 20.70
CA LEU A 204 -0.30 -1.41 19.58
C LEU A 204 -0.60 0.01 20.11
N PRO A 205 -0.27 1.03 19.35
CA PRO A 205 0.34 0.99 18.02
C PRO A 205 1.77 0.46 18.05
N ILE A 206 2.20 -0.12 16.93
CA ILE A 206 3.60 -0.47 16.71
C ILE A 206 4.42 0.82 16.74
N THR A 207 5.52 0.82 17.49
CA THR A 207 6.50 1.92 17.49
C THR A 207 7.73 1.52 16.68
N LEU A 208 8.55 2.49 16.26
CA LEU A 208 9.75 2.20 15.48
C LEU A 208 10.70 1.24 16.23
N ALA A 209 10.88 1.44 17.55
CA ALA A 209 11.71 0.58 18.39
C ALA A 209 11.20 -0.87 18.50
N GLY A 210 9.89 -1.08 18.35
CA GLY A 210 9.27 -2.41 18.39
C GLY A 210 9.00 -3.01 17.02
N ALA A 211 9.23 -2.27 15.93
CA ALA A 211 8.91 -2.69 14.59
C ALA A 211 9.81 -3.81 14.07
N ASP A 212 9.28 -4.58 13.14
CA ASP A 212 10.06 -5.51 12.32
C ASP A 212 10.66 -4.74 11.15
N VAL A 213 11.98 -4.55 11.19
CA VAL A 213 12.73 -3.71 10.27
C VAL A 213 13.24 -4.55 9.11
N VAL A 214 12.70 -4.31 7.92
CA VAL A 214 13.18 -4.93 6.67
C VAL A 214 14.50 -4.30 6.23
N VAL A 215 14.56 -2.97 6.28
CA VAL A 215 15.78 -2.17 6.02
C VAL A 215 15.77 -0.94 6.92
N GLY A 216 16.92 -0.60 7.47
CA GLY A 216 17.11 0.54 8.38
C GLY A 216 18.10 1.57 7.83
N PRO A 217 18.39 2.62 8.62
CA PRO A 217 19.24 3.73 8.20
C PRO A 217 20.70 3.34 7.96
N ASP A 218 21.15 2.24 8.54
CA ASP A 218 22.53 1.75 8.36
C ASP A 218 22.75 1.08 7.00
N TRP A 219 21.70 0.90 6.22
CA TRP A 219 21.82 0.38 4.87
C TRP A 219 22.46 1.41 3.94
N THR A 220 23.66 1.10 3.50
CA THR A 220 24.52 2.03 2.73
C THR A 220 24.18 2.08 1.24
N GLY A 221 23.25 1.25 0.77
CA GLY A 221 22.89 1.15 -0.65
C GLY A 221 22.27 2.43 -1.23
N SER A 222 21.69 3.29 -0.39
CA SER A 222 21.01 4.50 -0.82
C SER A 222 21.42 5.78 -0.08
N ALA A 223 22.51 5.76 0.64
CA ALA A 223 22.87 6.87 1.53
C ALA A 223 21.70 7.28 2.48
N GLY A 224 20.87 6.32 2.88
CA GLY A 224 19.75 6.55 3.79
C GLY A 224 18.52 7.22 3.17
N ASN A 225 18.43 7.33 1.85
CA ASN A 225 17.31 7.98 1.16
C ASN A 225 16.48 6.99 0.36
N LEU A 226 15.48 6.40 0.99
CA LEU A 226 14.52 5.50 0.35
C LEU A 226 13.41 6.28 -0.36
N TRP A 227 12.79 5.67 -1.36
CA TRP A 227 11.50 6.14 -1.87
C TRP A 227 10.42 6.00 -0.79
N TYR A 228 9.44 6.90 -0.83
CA TYR A 228 8.30 6.95 0.09
C TYR A 228 7.29 5.78 -0.09
N THR A 229 7.65 4.71 -0.77
CA THR A 229 6.77 3.55 -1.00
C THR A 229 7.56 2.25 -1.02
N SER A 230 6.94 1.22 -0.46
CA SER A 230 7.39 -0.17 -0.55
C SER A 230 6.20 -1.04 -0.98
N TYR A 231 6.48 -2.25 -1.44
CA TYR A 231 5.47 -3.24 -1.79
C TYR A 231 5.83 -4.58 -1.16
N VAL A 232 4.82 -5.40 -0.91
CA VAL A 232 5.00 -6.72 -0.31
C VAL A 232 4.27 -7.78 -1.11
N GLY A 233 4.91 -8.91 -1.30
CA GLY A 233 4.37 -10.18 -1.74
C GLY A 233 4.79 -11.28 -0.78
N ALA A 234 4.50 -12.53 -1.10
CA ALA A 234 4.94 -13.66 -0.30
C ALA A 234 5.38 -14.80 -1.21
N THR A 235 6.32 -15.64 -0.74
CA THR A 235 6.71 -16.89 -1.43
C THR A 235 5.59 -17.92 -1.35
N SER A 236 5.77 -19.06 -2.05
CA SER A 236 4.88 -20.20 -1.93
C SER A 236 4.77 -20.76 -0.50
N GLU A 237 5.76 -20.55 0.33
CA GLU A 237 5.75 -20.93 1.74
C GLU A 237 5.13 -19.87 2.66
N GLY A 238 4.70 -18.72 2.11
CA GLY A 238 4.14 -17.61 2.86
C GLY A 238 5.19 -16.69 3.50
N HIS A 239 6.47 -16.82 3.12
CA HIS A 239 7.52 -15.92 3.58
C HIS A 239 7.41 -14.56 2.87
N PRO A 240 7.39 -13.44 3.61
CA PRO A 240 7.25 -12.13 2.97
C PRO A 240 8.46 -11.73 2.15
N ALA A 241 8.18 -11.14 1.00
CA ALA A 241 9.16 -10.53 0.10
C ALA A 241 8.79 -9.04 -0.05
N VAL A 242 9.66 -8.15 0.39
CA VAL A 242 9.40 -6.72 0.38
C VAL A 242 10.32 -6.03 -0.62
N SER A 243 9.73 -5.28 -1.55
CA SER A 243 10.48 -4.43 -2.48
C SER A 243 10.38 -2.97 -2.10
N PHE A 244 11.46 -2.25 -2.36
CA PHE A 244 11.61 -0.84 -2.09
C PHE A 244 12.61 -0.24 -3.08
N ALA A 245 12.77 1.06 -3.07
CA ALA A 245 13.66 1.72 -4.01
C ALA A 245 14.54 2.75 -3.33
N ASP A 246 15.71 2.93 -3.91
CA ASP A 246 16.63 4.01 -3.59
C ASP A 246 16.25 5.25 -4.39
N ASN A 247 15.99 6.34 -3.69
CA ASN A 247 15.61 7.61 -4.30
C ASN A 247 16.80 8.34 -4.98
N SER A 248 18.03 7.97 -4.64
CA SER A 248 19.23 8.62 -5.20
C SER A 248 19.68 8.02 -6.52
N SER A 249 19.40 6.73 -6.76
CA SER A 249 19.89 5.98 -7.92
C SER A 249 18.79 5.39 -8.79
N ASP A 250 17.51 5.64 -8.45
CA ASP A 250 16.37 5.02 -9.13
C ASP A 250 16.47 3.48 -9.22
N THR A 251 17.15 2.89 -8.23
CA THR A 251 17.38 1.44 -8.19
C THR A 251 16.31 0.76 -7.35
N ALA A 252 15.75 -0.31 -7.88
CA ALA A 252 14.83 -1.18 -7.17
C ALA A 252 15.58 -2.28 -6.43
N TRP A 253 15.21 -2.46 -5.18
CA TRP A 253 15.77 -3.43 -4.25
C TRP A 253 14.67 -4.28 -3.65
N TRP A 254 15.03 -5.43 -3.09
CA TRP A 254 14.12 -6.27 -2.34
C TRP A 254 14.83 -7.06 -1.25
N SER A 255 14.08 -7.49 -0.25
CA SER A 255 14.52 -8.35 0.83
C SER A 255 13.50 -9.46 1.03
N LEU A 256 13.97 -10.67 1.29
CA LEU A 256 13.17 -11.85 1.57
C LEU A 256 13.43 -12.30 2.99
N TRP A 257 12.37 -12.52 3.74
CA TRP A 257 12.48 -13.12 5.05
C TRP A 257 12.54 -14.65 4.95
N ARG A 258 13.41 -15.27 5.74
CA ARG A 258 13.53 -16.72 5.89
C ARG A 258 13.75 -17.09 7.34
N PRO A 259 13.22 -18.24 7.82
CA PRO A 259 13.34 -18.64 9.23
C PRO A 259 14.80 -18.73 9.73
N GLU A 260 15.72 -19.14 8.84
CA GLU A 260 17.12 -19.42 9.22
C GLU A 260 17.97 -18.16 9.36
N ILE A 261 17.61 -17.09 8.65
CA ILE A 261 18.45 -15.87 8.55
C ILE A 261 17.72 -14.58 8.91
N GLY A 262 16.39 -14.62 9.07
CA GLY A 262 15.57 -13.40 9.15
C GLY A 262 15.46 -12.70 7.80
N TRP A 263 15.42 -11.38 7.79
CA TRP A 263 15.47 -10.58 6.56
C TRP A 263 16.83 -10.71 5.89
N SER A 264 16.83 -11.05 4.61
CA SER A 264 18.05 -11.04 3.82
C SER A 264 18.62 -9.63 3.71
N ALA A 265 19.94 -9.51 3.52
CA ALA A 265 20.47 -8.25 3.03
C ALA A 265 19.74 -7.83 1.74
N PRO A 266 19.50 -6.53 1.52
CA PRO A 266 18.85 -6.06 0.30
C PRO A 266 19.58 -6.51 -0.96
N LEU A 267 18.85 -7.08 -1.88
CA LEU A 267 19.33 -7.53 -3.18
C LEU A 267 18.79 -6.58 -4.25
N LYS A 268 19.66 -6.18 -5.17
CA LYS A 268 19.24 -5.39 -6.33
C LYS A 268 18.36 -6.25 -7.24
N LEU A 269 17.22 -5.72 -7.64
CA LEU A 269 16.42 -6.36 -8.69
C LEU A 269 17.13 -6.21 -10.05
N PRO A 270 17.04 -7.21 -10.93
CA PRO A 270 17.80 -7.22 -12.19
C PRO A 270 17.18 -6.32 -13.27
N PHE A 271 16.44 -5.29 -12.89
CA PHE A 271 15.82 -4.34 -13.78
C PHE A 271 15.83 -2.93 -13.17
N ASP A 272 16.03 -1.93 -14.02
CA ASP A 272 16.34 -0.56 -13.63
C ASP A 272 15.13 0.36 -13.68
N ALA A 273 14.02 0.00 -13.05
CA ALA A 273 12.88 0.88 -13.04
C ALA A 273 12.12 0.81 -11.72
N ILE A 274 11.84 1.94 -11.16
CA ILE A 274 11.13 2.12 -9.90
C ILE A 274 9.75 2.75 -10.11
N PRO A 275 8.81 2.44 -9.20
CA PRO A 275 8.88 1.45 -8.14
C PRO A 275 8.62 0.04 -8.69
N ALA A 276 9.42 -0.94 -8.27
CA ALA A 276 9.12 -2.33 -8.57
C ALA A 276 8.10 -2.88 -7.56
N ARG A 277 7.04 -3.50 -8.07
CA ARG A 277 6.03 -4.16 -7.25
C ARG A 277 6.30 -5.67 -7.27
N ILE A 278 6.46 -6.28 -6.11
CA ILE A 278 6.51 -7.73 -5.99
C ILE A 278 5.12 -8.23 -5.61
N LEU A 279 4.64 -9.18 -6.37
CA LEU A 279 3.34 -9.83 -6.21
C LEU A 279 3.54 -11.33 -6.17
N THR A 280 2.56 -12.04 -5.66
CA THR A 280 2.55 -13.49 -5.66
C THR A 280 1.28 -13.97 -6.33
N ASP A 281 1.41 -14.90 -7.29
CA ASP A 281 0.26 -15.52 -7.92
C ASP A 281 -0.29 -16.72 -7.11
N ALA A 282 -1.41 -17.29 -7.57
CA ALA A 282 -2.05 -18.43 -6.94
C ALA A 282 -1.12 -19.67 -6.81
N SER A 283 -0.08 -19.76 -7.62
CA SER A 283 0.93 -20.82 -7.57
C SER A 283 2.07 -20.52 -6.61
N GLY A 284 2.10 -19.34 -6.00
CA GLY A 284 3.18 -18.89 -5.14
C GLY A 284 4.42 -18.41 -5.89
N ILE A 285 4.31 -18.17 -7.20
CA ILE A 285 5.41 -17.65 -8.02
C ILE A 285 5.49 -16.14 -7.81
N LEU A 286 6.71 -15.65 -7.55
CA LEU A 286 6.94 -14.22 -7.44
C LEU A 286 6.88 -13.56 -8.83
N THR A 287 6.09 -12.51 -8.93
CA THR A 287 5.97 -11.68 -10.11
C THR A 287 6.37 -10.25 -9.74
N ALA A 288 7.36 -9.71 -10.41
CA ALA A 288 7.77 -8.33 -10.24
C ALA A 288 7.34 -7.50 -11.45
N ILE A 289 6.82 -6.31 -11.18
CA ILE A 289 6.42 -5.37 -12.21
C ILE A 289 7.20 -4.10 -11.97
N ASP A 290 8.02 -3.73 -12.95
CA ASP A 290 8.89 -2.57 -12.83
C ASP A 290 8.18 -1.24 -13.19
N GLY A 291 8.85 -0.12 -12.97
CA GLY A 291 8.32 1.21 -13.25
C GLY A 291 8.03 1.50 -14.73
N HIS A 292 8.48 0.64 -15.64
CA HIS A 292 8.14 0.66 -17.07
C HIS A 292 7.02 -0.32 -17.42
N ASN A 293 6.39 -0.94 -16.42
CA ASN A 293 5.34 -1.95 -16.56
C ASN A 293 5.81 -3.23 -17.28
N ARG A 294 7.11 -3.54 -17.22
CA ARG A 294 7.61 -4.84 -17.67
C ARG A 294 7.40 -5.87 -16.57
N VAL A 295 7.01 -7.06 -16.96
CA VAL A 295 6.70 -8.16 -16.05
C VAL A 295 7.88 -9.14 -16.01
N HIS A 296 8.32 -9.46 -14.81
CA HIS A 296 9.38 -10.41 -14.53
C HIS A 296 8.88 -11.49 -13.58
N ARG A 297 9.23 -12.74 -13.79
CA ARG A 297 8.81 -13.85 -12.93
C ARG A 297 10.00 -14.57 -12.33
N SER A 298 9.84 -15.05 -11.10
CA SER A 298 10.80 -15.90 -10.42
C SER A 298 10.12 -17.15 -9.90
N HIS A 299 10.57 -18.30 -10.40
CA HIS A 299 10.12 -19.63 -10.01
C HIS A 299 10.95 -20.25 -8.87
N ASN A 300 11.93 -19.54 -8.37
CA ASN A 300 12.89 -19.99 -7.35
C ASN A 300 13.05 -18.96 -6.21
N ASN A 301 11.95 -18.39 -5.79
CA ASN A 301 11.88 -17.46 -4.66
C ASN A 301 12.87 -16.29 -4.80
N GLY A 302 12.96 -15.69 -6.00
CA GLY A 302 13.75 -14.51 -6.27
C GLY A 302 15.25 -14.75 -6.51
N VAL A 303 15.72 -16.01 -6.53
CA VAL A 303 17.13 -16.31 -6.85
C VAL A 303 17.47 -15.89 -8.28
N SER A 304 16.54 -16.07 -9.20
CA SER A 304 16.64 -15.53 -10.55
C SER A 304 15.29 -15.03 -11.05
N TRP A 305 15.34 -14.03 -11.94
CA TRP A 305 14.17 -13.42 -12.54
C TRP A 305 14.24 -13.55 -14.06
N GLN A 306 13.15 -13.93 -14.68
CA GLN A 306 13.02 -14.04 -16.12
C GLN A 306 12.03 -12.97 -16.62
N PRO A 307 12.37 -12.19 -17.65
CA PRO A 307 11.43 -11.28 -18.27
C PRO A 307 10.32 -12.10 -18.94
N TYR A 308 9.09 -11.69 -18.72
CA TYR A 308 7.91 -12.34 -19.31
C TYR A 308 7.23 -11.43 -20.34
N VAL A 309 7.09 -10.14 -20.04
CA VAL A 309 6.61 -9.11 -20.94
C VAL A 309 7.65 -8.01 -21.00
N VAL A 310 8.17 -7.76 -22.18
CA VAL A 310 9.31 -6.84 -22.39
C VAL A 310 8.86 -5.52 -22.99
N GLU A 311 7.63 -5.42 -23.50
CA GLU A 311 7.15 -4.17 -24.09
C GLU A 311 6.91 -3.10 -23.04
N THR A 312 7.54 -1.97 -23.24
CA THR A 312 7.26 -0.74 -22.49
C THR A 312 5.85 -0.29 -22.86
N LEU A 313 4.91 -0.48 -21.97
CA LEU A 313 3.52 -0.09 -22.22
C LEU A 313 3.29 1.44 -22.15
N GLY A 314 4.37 2.22 -22.09
CA GLY A 314 4.40 3.67 -22.28
C GLY A 314 3.57 4.50 -21.29
N ILE A 315 3.48 4.10 -19.98
CA ILE A 315 2.38 4.57 -19.16
C ILE A 315 2.79 4.87 -17.72
N HIS A 316 2.28 5.98 -17.21
CA HIS A 316 2.69 6.57 -15.93
C HIS A 316 1.96 6.07 -14.67
N SER A 317 0.92 5.26 -14.75
CA SER A 317 0.29 4.68 -13.56
C SER A 317 -0.35 3.35 -13.88
N THR A 318 -0.04 2.37 -13.06
CA THR A 318 -0.55 1.01 -13.20
C THR A 318 -1.25 0.62 -11.91
N ASN A 319 -2.50 0.22 -12.03
CA ASN A 319 -3.23 -0.42 -10.95
C ASN A 319 -3.41 -1.89 -11.31
N PHE A 320 -3.12 -2.76 -10.36
CA PHE A 320 -3.15 -4.21 -10.53
C PHE A 320 -4.38 -4.79 -9.84
N ASP A 321 -4.98 -5.77 -10.48
CA ASP A 321 -6.04 -6.59 -9.92
C ASP A 321 -5.41 -7.75 -9.12
N TYR A 322 -5.06 -7.49 -7.87
CA TYR A 322 -4.46 -8.49 -7.00
C TYR A 322 -5.36 -9.70 -6.75
N PRO A 323 -6.68 -9.56 -6.51
CA PRO A 323 -7.57 -10.70 -6.40
C PRO A 323 -7.54 -11.60 -7.65
N TYR A 324 -7.57 -11.00 -8.83
CA TYR A 324 -7.50 -11.77 -10.07
C TYR A 324 -6.19 -12.57 -10.20
N LEU A 325 -5.06 -11.98 -9.83
CA LEU A 325 -3.78 -12.69 -9.79
C LEU A 325 -3.78 -13.84 -8.77
N ALA A 326 -4.32 -13.60 -7.59
CA ALA A 326 -4.40 -14.59 -6.53
C ALA A 326 -5.36 -15.76 -6.85
N GLU A 327 -6.43 -15.50 -7.60
CA GLU A 327 -7.43 -16.51 -7.97
C GLU A 327 -7.04 -17.30 -9.21
N THR A 328 -6.46 -16.64 -10.22
CA THR A 328 -6.27 -17.24 -11.56
C THR A 328 -4.82 -17.54 -11.91
N ALA A 329 -3.87 -17.06 -11.12
CA ALA A 329 -2.44 -17.02 -11.43
C ALA A 329 -2.12 -16.17 -12.68
N ASN A 330 -3.07 -15.40 -13.23
CA ASN A 330 -2.87 -14.50 -14.36
C ASN A 330 -2.87 -13.06 -13.91
N LEU A 331 -2.13 -12.21 -14.61
CA LEU A 331 -2.02 -10.79 -14.24
C LEU A 331 -3.03 -9.96 -15.02
N ARG A 332 -3.83 -9.17 -14.30
CA ARG A 332 -4.69 -8.16 -14.90
C ARG A 332 -4.34 -6.79 -14.33
N PHE A 333 -4.21 -5.80 -15.20
CA PHE A 333 -3.88 -4.45 -14.79
C PHE A 333 -4.42 -3.41 -15.75
N GLN A 334 -4.61 -2.21 -15.26
CA GLN A 334 -4.98 -1.08 -16.09
C GLN A 334 -3.80 -0.12 -16.27
N THR A 335 -3.80 0.51 -17.41
CA THR A 335 -2.85 1.57 -17.75
C THR A 335 -3.61 2.81 -18.19
N TYR A 336 -3.05 3.98 -17.91
CA TYR A 336 -3.61 5.27 -18.33
C TYR A 336 -2.60 6.03 -19.19
N SER A 337 -3.03 6.44 -20.35
CA SER A 337 -2.22 7.28 -21.24
C SER A 337 -2.55 8.75 -21.01
N THR A 338 -1.58 9.50 -20.50
CA THR A 338 -1.72 10.97 -20.33
C THR A 338 -1.85 11.70 -21.66
N THR A 339 -1.28 11.15 -22.72
CA THR A 339 -1.32 11.75 -24.07
C THR A 339 -2.69 11.61 -24.73
N THR A 340 -3.36 10.47 -24.54
CA THR A 340 -4.63 10.19 -25.20
C THR A 340 -5.83 10.27 -24.26
N GLY A 341 -5.61 10.37 -22.96
CA GLY A 341 -6.68 10.31 -21.92
C GLY A 341 -7.37 8.95 -21.84
N LYS A 342 -6.83 7.91 -22.47
CA LYS A 342 -7.46 6.58 -22.52
C LYS A 342 -6.95 5.68 -21.40
N VAL A 343 -7.86 4.91 -20.84
CA VAL A 343 -7.58 3.77 -19.97
C VAL A 343 -7.61 2.50 -20.81
N LYS A 344 -6.63 1.64 -20.61
CA LYS A 344 -6.62 0.28 -21.17
C LYS A 344 -6.53 -0.72 -20.03
N VAL A 345 -7.24 -1.83 -20.17
CA VAL A 345 -7.12 -3.00 -19.30
C VAL A 345 -6.36 -4.07 -20.06
N TRP A 346 -5.36 -4.62 -19.41
CA TRP A 346 -4.48 -5.67 -19.93
C TRP A 346 -4.67 -6.93 -19.14
N THR A 347 -4.69 -8.07 -19.81
CA THR A 347 -4.60 -9.38 -19.19
C THR A 347 -3.38 -10.08 -19.74
N VAL A 348 -2.53 -10.55 -18.83
CA VAL A 348 -1.35 -11.38 -19.16
C VAL A 348 -1.65 -12.78 -18.64
N GLU A 349 -1.85 -13.71 -19.55
CA GLU A 349 -2.05 -15.12 -19.22
C GLU A 349 -0.69 -15.78 -19.10
N PHE A 350 -0.39 -16.30 -17.90
CA PHE A 350 0.82 -17.05 -17.65
C PHE A 350 0.57 -18.53 -17.93
N GLU A 351 0.91 -18.97 -19.14
CA GLU A 351 0.85 -20.40 -19.46
C GLU A 351 1.79 -21.18 -18.53
N GLN A 352 1.29 -22.22 -17.91
CA GLN A 352 2.02 -23.01 -16.90
C GLN A 352 3.28 -23.70 -17.44
N ASN A 353 3.53 -23.75 -18.75
CA ASN A 353 4.63 -24.51 -19.36
C ASN A 353 5.23 -23.93 -20.64
N ARG A 354 5.10 -22.65 -20.97
CA ARG A 354 5.78 -22.09 -22.15
C ARG A 354 6.90 -21.14 -21.78
N SER A 355 8.09 -21.48 -22.24
CA SER A 355 9.23 -20.58 -22.31
C SER A 355 8.93 -19.45 -23.31
N ALA A 356 8.99 -18.21 -22.81
CA ALA A 356 9.11 -16.94 -23.51
C ALA A 356 8.21 -16.72 -24.74
N ALA A 357 7.17 -16.02 -24.54
CA ALA A 357 6.41 -15.06 -25.33
C ALA A 357 4.93 -15.16 -24.96
N GLY A 358 4.51 -14.35 -23.98
CA GLY A 358 3.09 -14.22 -23.64
C GLY A 358 2.39 -13.39 -24.72
N GLU A 359 1.26 -13.87 -25.18
CA GLU A 359 0.35 -13.08 -25.99
C GLU A 359 -0.39 -12.08 -25.09
N ILE A 360 -0.35 -10.82 -25.43
CA ILE A 360 -1.12 -9.78 -24.74
C ILE A 360 -2.45 -9.63 -25.48
N ALA A 361 -3.54 -10.01 -24.84
CA ALA A 361 -4.86 -9.75 -25.37
C ALA A 361 -5.27 -8.29 -25.06
N ASP A 362 -5.58 -7.51 -26.08
CA ASP A 362 -6.15 -6.17 -25.96
C ASP A 362 -7.67 -6.31 -25.74
N ALA A 363 -8.12 -5.97 -24.54
CA ALA A 363 -9.56 -5.90 -24.26
C ALA A 363 -10.06 -4.50 -24.68
N SER A 364 -10.62 -4.40 -25.83
CA SER A 364 -11.30 -3.22 -26.38
C SER A 364 -12.64 -2.94 -25.71
#